data_d970c0ca0f43084f1321a8836d9d5c88
#
_entry.id   d970c0ca0f43084f1321a8836d9d5c88
#
_cell.length_a   1.000
_cell.length_b   1.000
_cell.length_c   1.000
_cell.angle_alpha   90.00
_cell.angle_beta   90.00
_cell.angle_gamma   90.00
#
_symmetry.space_group_name_H-M   'P 1'
#
loop_
_entity.id
_entity.type
_entity.pdbx_description
1 polymer ?
#
loop_
_entity_poly.entity_id
_entity_poly.type
_entity_poly.pdbx_seq_one_letter_code
_entity_poly.pdbx_strand_id
1 'polypeptide(L)'
;MEEVSNTYYYEKIYDDKHLGSFTENIQIAQQLGWQDNTVAITDTEVSEVDGCVYLKGFAPHKTESMILIEQYQSEIIELKKYLSDTDYKAIKFAEGELSEEAYREDKSQRHDARVRINELESMIEQLEKGKEKEAGK
;
A
#
# COMPACT_ATOMS: atom_id res chain seq x y z
N MET A 1 -35.97 16.69 -2.93
CA MET A 1 -35.06 15.62 -3.34
C MET A 1 -33.66 16.19 -3.52
N GLU A 2 -32.72 15.67 -2.77
CA GLU A 2 -31.35 16.16 -2.87
C GLU A 2 -30.72 15.66 -4.18
N GLU A 3 -30.12 16.59 -4.89
CA GLU A 3 -29.35 16.21 -6.08
C GLU A 3 -27.98 15.77 -5.63
N VAL A 4 -27.66 14.51 -5.89
CA VAL A 4 -26.32 13.98 -5.67
C VAL A 4 -25.48 14.36 -6.88
N SER A 5 -24.34 15.01 -6.66
CA SER A 5 -23.44 15.34 -7.74
C SER A 5 -22.90 14.06 -8.38
N ASN A 6 -23.11 13.90 -9.66
CA ASN A 6 -22.62 12.76 -10.43
C ASN A 6 -21.52 13.15 -11.39
N THR A 7 -21.00 14.36 -11.22
CA THR A 7 -20.07 14.94 -12.17
C THR A 7 -18.83 15.48 -11.46
N TYR A 8 -17.67 15.20 -12.02
CA TYR A 8 -16.43 15.89 -11.65
C TYR A 8 -16.21 17.04 -12.61
N TYR A 9 -15.75 18.17 -12.07
CA TYR A 9 -15.26 19.31 -12.86
C TYR A 9 -13.75 19.32 -12.67
N TYR A 10 -12.99 19.29 -13.77
CA TYR A 10 -11.54 19.11 -13.70
C TYR A 10 -10.77 20.20 -14.42
N GLU A 11 -9.53 20.41 -14.00
CA GLU A 11 -8.61 21.35 -14.64
C GLU A 11 -8.14 20.81 -15.99
N LYS A 12 -7.64 19.58 -16.01
CA LYS A 12 -7.17 18.92 -17.23
C LYS A 12 -7.11 17.41 -17.03
N ILE A 13 -7.11 16.70 -18.13
CA ILE A 13 -6.86 15.27 -18.18
C ILE A 13 -5.48 15.08 -18.78
N TYR A 14 -4.62 14.35 -18.09
CA TYR A 14 -3.25 14.08 -18.52
C TYR A 14 -3.22 12.99 -19.60
N ASP A 15 -2.06 12.82 -20.24
CA ASP A 15 -1.90 11.85 -21.33
C ASP A 15 -2.20 10.41 -20.89
N ASP A 16 -1.92 10.09 -19.64
CA ASP A 16 -2.21 8.77 -19.08
C ASP A 16 -3.68 8.62 -18.63
N LYS A 17 -4.51 9.62 -18.91
CA LYS A 17 -5.94 9.67 -18.62
C LYS A 17 -6.28 9.85 -17.14
N HIS A 18 -5.30 10.27 -16.32
CA HIS A 18 -5.67 10.64 -14.95
C HIS A 18 -6.13 12.11 -14.92
N LEU A 19 -7.06 12.37 -14.03
CA LEU A 19 -7.56 13.73 -13.81
C LEU A 19 -6.56 14.49 -12.95
N GLY A 20 -6.31 15.73 -13.33
CA GLY A 20 -5.54 16.63 -12.47
C GLY A 20 -6.40 17.08 -11.30
N SER A 21 -6.33 18.36 -10.97
CA SER A 21 -7.20 18.89 -9.92
C SER A 21 -8.67 18.81 -10.37
N PHE A 22 -9.56 18.45 -9.47
CA PHE A 22 -10.99 18.33 -9.76
C PHE A 22 -11.83 18.60 -8.52
N THR A 23 -13.11 18.86 -8.73
CA THR A 23 -14.08 19.09 -7.66
C THR A 23 -15.46 18.61 -8.11
N GLU A 24 -16.31 18.26 -7.15
CA GLU A 24 -17.70 17.94 -7.41
C GLU A 24 -18.59 19.18 -7.25
N ASN A 25 -18.03 20.29 -6.74
CA ASN A 25 -18.77 21.50 -6.43
C ASN A 25 -18.75 22.45 -7.61
N ILE A 26 -19.96 22.68 -8.22
CA ILE A 26 -20.09 23.56 -9.38
C ILE A 26 -19.65 25.01 -9.09
N GLN A 27 -19.90 25.49 -7.88
CA GLN A 27 -19.53 26.85 -7.51
C GLN A 27 -18.00 27.04 -7.50
N ILE A 28 -17.30 26.04 -6.96
CA ILE A 28 -15.84 26.05 -6.97
C ILE A 28 -15.33 25.94 -8.41
N ALA A 29 -15.94 25.06 -9.20
CA ALA A 29 -15.58 24.90 -10.61
C ALA A 29 -15.73 26.20 -11.38
N GLN A 30 -16.81 26.94 -11.13
CA GLN A 30 -17.04 28.23 -11.78
C GLN A 30 -15.96 29.25 -11.40
N GLN A 31 -15.57 29.27 -10.12
CA GLN A 31 -14.51 30.17 -9.65
C GLN A 31 -13.18 29.85 -10.31
N LEU A 32 -12.92 28.57 -10.60
CA LEU A 32 -11.66 28.12 -11.18
C LEU A 32 -11.67 28.06 -12.71
N GLY A 33 -12.84 28.30 -13.32
CA GLY A 33 -12.96 28.22 -14.77
C GLY A 33 -13.08 26.80 -15.31
N TRP A 34 -13.47 25.83 -14.48
CA TRP A 34 -13.56 24.43 -14.87
C TRP A 34 -14.99 23.97 -15.18
N GLN A 35 -15.95 24.88 -15.21
CA GLN A 35 -17.37 24.52 -15.32
C GLN A 35 -17.72 23.75 -16.60
N ASP A 36 -16.93 23.93 -17.66
CA ASP A 36 -17.16 23.23 -18.94
C ASP A 36 -16.37 21.94 -19.05
N ASN A 37 -15.46 21.69 -18.13
CA ASN A 37 -14.62 20.49 -18.13
C ASN A 37 -15.28 19.43 -17.22
N THR A 38 -16.22 18.68 -17.76
CA THR A 38 -17.04 17.76 -16.99
C THR A 38 -16.83 16.31 -17.40
N VAL A 39 -16.91 15.42 -16.43
CA VAL A 39 -16.91 13.98 -16.66
C VAL A 39 -17.80 13.33 -15.61
N ALA A 40 -18.63 12.39 -16.03
CA ALA A 40 -19.48 11.66 -15.08
C ALA A 40 -18.61 10.83 -14.14
N ILE A 41 -18.94 10.84 -12.84
CA ILE A 41 -18.17 10.04 -11.86
C ILE A 41 -18.20 8.56 -12.24
N THR A 42 -19.33 8.08 -12.80
CA THR A 42 -19.45 6.70 -13.26
C THR A 42 -18.53 6.37 -14.43
N ASP A 43 -18.00 7.38 -15.12
CA ASP A 43 -17.03 7.21 -16.21
C ASP A 43 -15.59 7.35 -15.73
N THR A 44 -15.38 7.32 -14.42
CA THR A 44 -14.06 7.40 -13.81
C THR A 44 -13.83 6.23 -12.86
N GLU A 45 -12.59 6.01 -12.49
CA GLU A 45 -12.23 5.01 -11.48
C GLU A 45 -11.01 5.48 -10.70
N VAL A 46 -10.90 5.02 -9.46
CA VAL A 46 -9.76 5.36 -8.60
C VAL A 46 -8.73 4.25 -8.70
N SER A 47 -7.47 4.61 -8.94
CA SER A 47 -6.38 3.65 -9.04
C SER A 47 -6.03 3.05 -7.68
N GLU A 48 -5.91 1.74 -7.63
CA GLU A 48 -5.41 1.03 -6.45
C GLU A 48 -3.92 1.27 -6.21
N VAL A 49 -3.22 1.72 -7.25
CA VAL A 49 -1.75 1.86 -7.22
C VAL A 49 -1.34 3.20 -6.65
N ASP A 50 -1.93 4.29 -7.15
CA ASP A 50 -1.52 5.64 -6.79
C ASP A 50 -2.61 6.49 -6.15
N GLY A 51 -3.85 5.98 -6.08
CA GLY A 51 -4.97 6.70 -5.49
C GLY A 51 -5.52 7.84 -6.36
N CYS A 52 -4.99 8.01 -7.56
CA CYS A 52 -5.45 9.05 -8.47
C CYS A 52 -6.73 8.61 -9.20
N VAL A 53 -7.51 9.59 -9.66
CA VAL A 53 -8.73 9.32 -10.43
C VAL A 53 -8.36 9.31 -11.91
N TYR A 54 -8.78 8.26 -12.60
CA TYR A 54 -8.56 8.08 -14.04
C TYR A 54 -9.88 7.95 -14.76
N LEU A 55 -9.87 8.15 -16.07
CA LEU A 55 -11.01 7.77 -16.88
C LEU A 55 -11.16 6.24 -16.81
N LYS A 56 -12.39 5.76 -16.82
CA LYS A 56 -12.68 4.35 -16.67
C LYS A 56 -11.95 3.50 -17.72
N GLY A 57 -11.28 2.46 -17.26
CA GLY A 57 -10.50 1.57 -18.12
C GLY A 57 -9.03 1.96 -18.24
N PHE A 58 -8.61 3.09 -17.66
CA PHE A 58 -7.23 3.57 -17.76
C PHE A 58 -6.48 3.55 -16.44
N ALA A 59 -7.18 3.36 -15.30
CA ALA A 59 -6.49 3.31 -14.02
C ALA A 59 -5.61 2.06 -13.93
N PRO A 60 -4.35 2.21 -13.49
CA PRO A 60 -3.50 1.04 -13.30
C PRO A 60 -4.02 0.20 -12.13
N HIS A 61 -3.89 -1.10 -12.25
CA HIS A 61 -4.29 -2.04 -11.22
C HIS A 61 -3.07 -2.73 -10.62
N LYS A 62 -3.19 -3.14 -9.37
CA LYS A 62 -2.12 -3.89 -8.72
C LYS A 62 -1.94 -5.24 -9.41
N THR A 63 -0.67 -5.58 -9.70
CA THR A 63 -0.32 -6.90 -10.21
C THR A 63 -0.31 -7.90 -9.06
N GLU A 64 -0.30 -9.20 -9.40
CA GLU A 64 -0.19 -10.25 -8.38
C GLU A 64 1.08 -10.06 -7.56
N SER A 65 2.18 -9.68 -8.20
CA SER A 65 3.45 -9.42 -7.51
C SER A 65 3.32 -8.30 -6.50
N MET A 66 2.63 -7.21 -6.86
CA MET A 66 2.42 -6.08 -5.95
C MET A 66 1.60 -6.49 -4.73
N ILE A 67 0.56 -7.29 -4.94
CA ILE A 67 -0.29 -7.79 -3.86
C ILE A 67 0.51 -8.68 -2.92
N LEU A 68 1.31 -9.59 -3.47
CA LEU A 68 2.15 -10.49 -2.67
C LEU A 68 3.18 -9.70 -1.86
N ILE A 69 3.82 -8.70 -2.48
CA ILE A 69 4.79 -7.86 -1.78
C ILE A 69 4.14 -7.18 -0.59
N GLU A 70 2.94 -6.63 -0.76
CA GLU A 70 2.22 -5.99 0.34
C GLU A 70 1.91 -6.98 1.47
N GLN A 71 1.50 -8.21 1.12
CA GLN A 71 1.21 -9.24 2.12
C GLN A 71 2.47 -9.63 2.90
N TYR A 72 3.58 -9.80 2.19
CA TYR A 72 4.85 -10.14 2.84
C TYR A 72 5.36 -9.02 3.71
N GLN A 73 5.23 -7.77 3.26
CA GLN A 73 5.62 -6.61 4.06
C GLN A 73 4.79 -6.50 5.34
N SER A 74 3.49 -6.79 5.26
CA SER A 74 2.62 -6.80 6.44
C SER A 74 3.05 -7.87 7.43
N GLU A 75 3.39 -9.06 6.94
CA GLU A 75 3.87 -10.14 7.80
C GLU A 75 5.19 -9.76 8.47
N ILE A 76 6.10 -9.12 7.73
CA ILE A 76 7.37 -8.64 8.28
C ILE A 76 7.13 -7.66 9.42
N ILE A 77 6.21 -6.72 9.23
CA ILE A 77 5.87 -5.72 10.25
C ILE A 77 5.38 -6.41 11.53
N GLU A 78 4.51 -7.39 11.40
CA GLU A 78 3.98 -8.13 12.54
C GLU A 78 5.09 -8.91 13.26
N LEU A 79 5.99 -9.55 12.52
CA LEU A 79 7.09 -10.30 13.08
C LEU A 79 8.08 -9.38 13.79
N LYS A 80 8.39 -8.23 13.20
CA LYS A 80 9.27 -7.23 13.83
C LYS A 80 8.64 -6.67 15.10
N LYS A 81 7.32 -6.48 15.10
CA LYS A 81 6.61 -6.06 16.30
C LYS A 81 6.74 -7.09 17.41
N TYR A 82 6.56 -8.36 17.07
CA TYR A 82 6.74 -9.44 18.05
C TYR A 82 8.15 -9.43 18.65
N LEU A 83 9.19 -9.26 17.80
CA LEU A 83 10.56 -9.18 18.29
C LEU A 83 10.77 -7.97 19.20
N SER A 84 10.25 -6.82 18.81
CA SER A 84 10.34 -5.61 19.62
C SER A 84 9.63 -5.79 20.99
N ASP A 85 8.41 -6.36 20.95
CA ASP A 85 7.63 -6.56 22.16
C ASP A 85 8.26 -7.56 23.13
N THR A 86 9.12 -8.46 22.63
CA THR A 86 9.75 -9.49 23.45
C THR A 86 11.24 -9.24 23.69
N ASP A 87 11.79 -8.12 23.20
CA ASP A 87 13.21 -7.79 23.41
C ASP A 87 13.56 -7.73 24.90
N TYR A 88 12.68 -7.22 25.75
CA TYR A 88 12.94 -7.15 27.18
C TYR A 88 13.15 -8.53 27.79
N LYS A 89 12.50 -9.56 27.27
CA LYS A 89 12.70 -10.94 27.75
C LYS A 89 14.08 -11.46 27.42
N ALA A 90 14.56 -11.14 26.20
CA ALA A 90 15.91 -11.52 25.79
C ALA A 90 16.94 -10.84 26.65
N ILE A 91 16.73 -9.57 27.00
CA ILE A 91 17.63 -8.81 27.87
C ILE A 91 17.61 -9.42 29.26
N LYS A 92 16.44 -9.72 29.83
CA LYS A 92 16.33 -10.35 31.14
C LYS A 92 17.06 -11.70 31.19
N PHE A 93 16.92 -12.48 30.13
CA PHE A 93 17.62 -13.77 30.03
C PHE A 93 19.12 -13.56 30.03
N ALA A 94 19.62 -12.60 29.24
CA ALA A 94 21.05 -12.30 29.17
C ALA A 94 21.62 -11.82 30.51
N GLU A 95 20.80 -11.13 31.30
CA GLU A 95 21.20 -10.61 32.62
C GLU A 95 20.97 -11.64 33.74
N GLY A 96 20.47 -12.82 33.41
CA GLY A 96 20.24 -13.87 34.40
C GLY A 96 18.97 -13.71 35.21
N GLU A 97 18.11 -12.77 34.84
CA GLU A 97 16.84 -12.52 35.56
C GLU A 97 15.70 -13.41 35.08
N LEU A 98 15.89 -14.13 33.99
CA LEU A 98 14.89 -15.03 33.43
C LEU A 98 15.53 -16.41 33.23
N SER A 99 14.90 -17.47 33.70
CA SER A 99 15.44 -18.82 33.58
C SER A 99 15.43 -19.28 32.12
N GLU A 100 16.31 -20.22 31.80
CA GLU A 100 16.33 -20.84 30.47
C GLU A 100 15.01 -21.51 30.14
N GLU A 101 14.41 -22.17 31.14
CA GLU A 101 13.13 -22.84 30.95
C GLU A 101 12.02 -21.83 30.65
N ALA A 102 12.00 -20.70 31.35
CA ALA A 102 10.99 -19.66 31.15
C ALA A 102 11.15 -18.95 29.80
N TYR A 103 12.37 -18.88 29.28
CA TYR A 103 12.66 -18.19 28.04
C TYR A 103 12.64 -19.11 26.80
N ARG A 104 12.65 -20.42 27.02
CA ARG A 104 12.82 -21.41 25.92
C ARG A 104 11.86 -21.19 24.75
N GLU A 105 10.57 -21.05 25.04
CA GLU A 105 9.56 -20.91 24.00
C GLU A 105 9.76 -19.60 23.23
N ASP A 106 9.94 -18.48 23.93
CA ASP A 106 10.17 -17.19 23.28
C ASP A 106 11.43 -17.20 22.46
N LYS A 107 12.49 -17.83 22.96
CA LYS A 107 13.76 -17.93 22.22
C LYS A 107 13.55 -18.62 20.89
N SER A 108 12.81 -19.73 20.89
CA SER A 108 12.52 -20.48 19.67
C SER A 108 11.66 -19.67 18.70
N GLN A 109 10.60 -19.03 19.21
CA GLN A 109 9.72 -18.22 18.39
C GLN A 109 10.44 -17.00 17.83
N ARG A 110 11.32 -16.38 18.61
CA ARG A 110 12.11 -15.24 18.15
C ARG A 110 13.07 -15.65 17.02
N HIS A 111 13.68 -16.83 17.15
CA HIS A 111 14.55 -17.37 16.12
C HIS A 111 13.75 -17.62 14.84
N ASP A 112 12.61 -18.27 14.96
CA ASP A 112 11.75 -18.55 13.81
C ASP A 112 11.27 -17.26 13.13
N ALA A 113 10.96 -16.23 13.93
CA ALA A 113 10.56 -14.93 13.40
C ALA A 113 11.67 -14.30 12.56
N ARG A 114 12.93 -14.37 13.02
CA ARG A 114 14.06 -13.84 12.26
C ARG A 114 14.28 -14.59 10.95
N VAL A 115 14.17 -15.92 11.01
CA VAL A 115 14.30 -16.75 9.81
C VAL A 115 13.21 -16.40 8.81
N ARG A 116 11.97 -16.27 9.27
CA ARG A 116 10.85 -15.94 8.42
C ARG A 116 10.98 -14.55 7.80
N ILE A 117 11.44 -13.56 8.58
CA ILE A 117 11.69 -12.21 8.06
C ILE A 117 12.70 -12.27 6.91
N ASN A 118 13.79 -13.01 7.08
CA ASN A 118 14.82 -13.14 6.05
C ASN A 118 14.26 -13.81 4.80
N GLU A 119 13.43 -14.84 4.95
CA GLU A 119 12.78 -15.49 3.83
C GLU A 119 11.85 -14.53 3.08
N LEU A 120 11.04 -13.78 3.82
CA LEU A 120 10.11 -12.82 3.22
C LEU A 120 10.84 -11.71 2.48
N GLU A 121 11.91 -11.18 3.07
CA GLU A 121 12.72 -10.16 2.42
C GLU A 121 13.32 -10.66 1.11
N SER A 122 13.78 -11.92 1.10
CA SER A 122 14.31 -12.55 -0.10
C SER A 122 13.23 -12.73 -1.16
N MET A 123 12.03 -13.14 -0.76
CA MET A 123 10.91 -13.29 -1.69
C MET A 123 10.50 -11.97 -2.31
N ILE A 124 10.46 -10.91 -1.49
CA ILE A 124 10.15 -9.56 -1.97
C ILE A 124 11.19 -9.12 -3.00
N GLU A 125 12.47 -9.33 -2.70
CA GLU A 125 13.56 -8.97 -3.61
C GLU A 125 13.41 -9.69 -4.95
N GLN A 126 13.09 -10.97 -4.94
CA GLN A 126 12.88 -11.73 -6.17
C GLN A 126 11.71 -11.22 -6.98
N LEU A 127 10.61 -10.86 -6.31
CA LEU A 127 9.43 -10.31 -6.99
C LEU A 127 9.73 -8.94 -7.60
N GLU A 128 10.50 -8.12 -6.91
CA GLU A 128 10.90 -6.81 -7.42
C GLU A 128 11.82 -6.94 -8.62
N LYS A 129 12.76 -7.90 -8.60
CA LYS A 129 13.65 -8.15 -9.73
C LYS A 129 12.87 -8.66 -10.94
N GLY A 130 11.87 -9.52 -10.73
CA GLY A 130 11.01 -9.99 -11.80
C GLY A 130 10.25 -8.84 -12.44
N LYS A 131 9.78 -7.89 -11.62
CA LYS A 131 9.07 -6.71 -12.10
C LYS A 131 9.99 -5.82 -12.93
N GLU A 132 11.24 -5.63 -12.50
CA GLU A 132 12.22 -4.85 -13.24
C GLU A 132 12.52 -5.45 -14.61
N LYS A 133 12.64 -6.77 -14.70
CA LYS A 133 12.84 -7.46 -15.97
C LYS A 133 11.66 -7.26 -16.92
N GLU A 134 10.44 -7.32 -16.39
CA GLU A 134 9.24 -7.10 -17.19
C GLU A 134 9.18 -5.66 -17.69
N ALA A 135 9.54 -4.70 -16.84
CA ALA A 135 9.55 -3.28 -17.18
C ALA A 135 10.67 -2.94 -18.17
N GLY A 136 11.74 -3.72 -18.21
CA GLY A 136 12.90 -3.48 -19.05
C GLY A 136 12.76 -3.97 -20.48
N LYS A 137 11.61 -4.50 -20.85
CA LYS A 137 11.38 -4.99 -22.22
C LYS A 137 10.89 -3.89 -23.15
#